data_f748f12d538feb578af1c70b35cebb71
#
_entry.id   f748f12d538feb578af1c70b35cebb71
#
_cell.length_a   1.000
_cell.length_b   1.000
_cell.length_c   1.000
_cell.angle_alpha   90.00
_cell.angle_beta   90.00
_cell.angle_gamma   90.00
#
_symmetry.space_group_name_H-M   'P 1'
#
loop_
_entity.id
_entity.type
_entity.pdbx_description
1 polymer ?
#
loop_
_entity_poly.entity_id
_entity_poly.type
_entity_poly.pdbx_seq_one_letter_code
_entity_poly.pdbx_strand_id
1 'polypeptide(L)'
;MSSLRSPIDLETRMKLKILVGTMTSTADYVAQAIQMDCADLVDEIEVVLMDGMDIGVFADEALYLICTSTYGSGDVPDNARALYESMDAQPKFLGHVRYGVLALGDRTYLQTFCFGGKKFDERLQGLGAQRVGEVWCHDASAGTMPETEGTAWCREWLVQALQPVQSD
;
A
#
# COMPACT_ATOMS: atom_id res chain seq x y z
N MET A 1 20.95 -30.52 9.84
CA MET A 1 21.28 -29.85 9.34
C MET A 1 20.69 -29.06 8.91
N SER A 2 20.34 -28.92 8.63
CA SER A 2 20.03 -28.17 8.18
C SER A 2 19.40 -27.27 8.65
N SER A 3 19.76 -26.71 9.44
CA SER A 3 19.36 -25.45 9.78
C SER A 3 19.53 -24.51 8.66
N LEU A 4 20.01 -24.97 7.61
CA LEU A 4 20.21 -24.13 6.47
C LEU A 4 18.88 -23.85 5.84
N ARG A 5 18.59 -22.58 5.67
CA ARG A 5 17.42 -22.20 4.93
C ARG A 5 17.66 -22.43 3.46
N SER A 6 16.63 -22.89 2.79
CA SER A 6 16.71 -22.99 1.35
C SER A 6 16.69 -21.58 0.76
N PRO A 7 17.23 -21.41 -0.43
CA PRO A 7 17.12 -20.10 -1.10
C PRO A 7 15.69 -19.63 -1.26
N ILE A 8 14.75 -20.58 -1.39
CA ILE A 8 13.33 -20.21 -1.50
C ILE A 8 12.85 -19.55 -0.23
N ASP A 9 13.25 -20.06 0.93
CA ASP A 9 12.86 -19.44 2.19
C ASP A 9 13.39 -18.03 2.31
N LEU A 10 14.61 -17.79 1.87
CA LEU A 10 15.18 -16.46 1.89
C LEU A 10 14.47 -15.53 0.92
N GLU A 11 14.05 -16.07 -0.23
CA GLU A 11 13.36 -15.26 -1.23
C GLU A 11 11.96 -14.89 -0.82
N THR A 12 11.32 -15.69 0.05
CA THR A 12 9.97 -15.36 0.51
C THR A 12 9.99 -14.37 1.67
N ARG A 13 11.17 -14.10 2.22
CA ARG A 13 11.27 -13.11 3.28
C ARG A 13 11.33 -11.74 2.65
N MET A 14 10.38 -10.92 3.01
CA MET A 14 10.22 -9.62 2.39
C MET A 14 10.11 -8.55 3.44
N LYS A 15 10.54 -7.37 3.04
CA LYS A 15 10.21 -6.15 3.76
C LYS A 15 8.93 -5.59 3.18
N LEU A 16 8.02 -5.17 4.04
CA LEU A 16 6.82 -4.46 3.62
C LEU A 16 7.00 -2.98 3.94
N LYS A 17 6.84 -2.15 2.93
CA LYS A 17 6.87 -0.71 3.11
C LYS A 17 5.46 -0.18 2.96
N ILE A 18 4.93 0.43 4.01
CA ILE A 18 3.60 1.03 3.96
C ILE A 18 3.77 2.54 3.81
N LEU A 19 3.34 3.05 2.68
CA LEU A 19 3.42 4.48 2.38
C LEU A 19 2.07 5.11 2.71
N VAL A 20 2.07 6.07 3.65
CA VAL A 20 0.85 6.59 4.24
C VAL A 20 0.55 7.99 3.73
N GLY A 21 -0.62 8.14 3.10
CA GLY A 21 -1.17 9.43 2.73
C GLY A 21 -2.36 9.73 3.61
N THR A 22 -2.31 10.84 4.35
CA THR A 22 -3.36 11.12 5.32
C THR A 22 -3.54 12.62 5.55
N MET A 23 -4.76 13.01 5.89
CA MET A 23 -5.07 14.37 6.33
C MET A 23 -5.33 14.39 7.84
N THR A 24 -5.96 13.34 8.37
CA THR A 24 -6.46 13.32 9.74
C THR A 24 -5.92 12.15 10.55
N SER A 25 -4.84 11.54 10.08
CA SER A 25 -4.16 10.44 10.74
C SER A 25 -4.87 9.09 10.72
N THR A 26 -6.06 8.98 10.13
CA THR A 26 -6.76 7.69 10.09
C THR A 26 -5.94 6.64 9.34
N ALA A 27 -5.40 6.99 8.19
CA ALA A 27 -4.59 6.05 7.41
C ALA A 27 -3.33 5.65 8.19
N ASP A 28 -2.75 6.59 8.94
CA ASP A 28 -1.58 6.29 9.74
C ASP A 28 -1.92 5.28 10.85
N TYR A 29 -3.07 5.44 11.50
CA TYR A 29 -3.48 4.48 12.53
C TYR A 29 -3.71 3.09 11.94
N VAL A 30 -4.30 3.01 10.75
CA VAL A 30 -4.48 1.73 10.08
C VAL A 30 -3.12 1.10 9.79
N ALA A 31 -2.18 1.88 9.27
CA ALA A 31 -0.86 1.37 8.95
C ALA A 31 -0.12 0.86 10.20
N GLN A 32 -0.26 1.58 11.32
CA GLN A 32 0.37 1.16 12.56
C GLN A 32 -0.26 -0.13 13.10
N ALA A 33 -1.58 -0.27 12.97
CA ALA A 33 -2.25 -1.50 13.39
C ALA A 33 -1.77 -2.69 12.56
N ILE A 34 -1.58 -2.48 11.25
CA ILE A 34 -1.04 -3.52 10.37
C ILE A 34 0.38 -3.89 10.80
N GLN A 35 1.20 -2.89 11.12
CA GLN A 35 2.57 -3.15 11.54
C GLN A 35 2.61 -4.04 12.77
N MET A 36 1.73 -3.81 13.72
CA MET A 36 1.68 -4.61 14.94
C MET A 36 1.13 -6.01 14.70
N ASP A 37 0.10 -6.12 13.90
CA ASP A 37 -0.63 -7.38 13.77
C ASP A 37 -0.01 -8.32 12.72
N CYS A 38 0.61 -7.77 11.70
CA CYS A 38 1.11 -8.58 10.59
C CYS A 38 2.63 -8.82 10.65
N ALA A 39 3.27 -8.44 11.74
CA ALA A 39 4.72 -8.53 11.87
C ALA A 39 5.24 -9.96 11.75
N ASP A 40 4.39 -10.95 12.02
CA ASP A 40 4.78 -12.35 11.93
C ASP A 40 4.87 -12.88 10.49
N LEU A 41 4.36 -12.12 9.53
CA LEU A 41 4.27 -12.58 8.15
C LEU A 41 5.44 -12.15 7.27
N VAL A 42 6.17 -11.12 7.68
CA VAL A 42 7.29 -10.59 6.89
C VAL A 42 8.47 -10.30 7.83
N ASP A 43 9.64 -10.07 7.25
CA ASP A 43 10.82 -9.77 8.06
C ASP A 43 10.73 -8.43 8.75
N GLU A 44 10.18 -7.46 8.04
CA GLU A 44 10.13 -6.09 8.56
C GLU A 44 8.96 -5.37 7.94
N ILE A 45 8.26 -4.57 8.73
CA ILE A 45 7.24 -3.65 8.22
C ILE A 45 7.67 -2.25 8.58
N GLU A 46 7.86 -1.42 7.56
CA GLU A 46 8.22 -0.04 7.75
C GLU A 46 7.03 0.85 7.39
N VAL A 47 6.57 1.65 8.33
CA VAL A 47 5.48 2.60 8.10
C VAL A 47 6.10 3.98 7.91
N VAL A 48 5.84 4.60 6.76
CA VAL A 48 6.41 5.91 6.45
C VAL A 48 5.34 6.82 5.90
N LEU A 49 5.31 8.03 6.42
CA LEU A 49 4.43 9.06 5.86
C LEU A 49 4.99 9.52 4.52
N MET A 50 4.09 9.86 3.61
CA MET A 50 4.50 10.26 2.25
C MET A 50 5.08 11.67 2.18
N ASP A 51 5.16 12.38 3.29
CA ASP A 51 5.65 13.76 3.32
C ASP A 51 7.00 13.89 2.64
N GLY A 52 7.09 14.74 1.65
CA GLY A 52 8.35 15.05 0.98
C GLY A 52 8.93 13.96 0.12
N MET A 53 8.19 12.86 -0.10
CA MET A 53 8.69 11.77 -0.90
C MET A 53 8.57 12.06 -2.39
N ASP A 54 9.42 11.36 -3.16
CA ASP A 54 9.29 11.35 -4.61
C ASP A 54 9.35 9.89 -5.10
N ILE A 55 9.29 9.73 -6.41
CA ILE A 55 9.22 8.40 -7.03
C ILE A 55 10.41 7.51 -6.65
N GLY A 56 11.50 8.11 -6.20
CA GLY A 56 12.67 7.33 -5.76
C GLY A 56 12.39 6.40 -4.59
N VAL A 57 11.28 6.62 -3.85
CA VAL A 57 10.93 5.74 -2.74
C VAL A 57 10.71 4.30 -3.21
N PHE A 58 10.38 4.10 -4.47
CA PHE A 58 10.12 2.76 -5.01
C PHE A 58 11.38 2.03 -5.47
N ALA A 59 12.56 2.59 -5.22
CA ALA A 59 13.81 1.94 -5.61
C ALA A 59 14.18 0.77 -4.72
N ASP A 60 13.67 0.71 -3.51
CA ASP A 60 14.02 -0.37 -2.58
C ASP A 60 13.37 -1.69 -3.00
N GLU A 61 14.05 -2.78 -2.67
CA GLU A 61 13.49 -4.10 -2.89
C GLU A 61 12.55 -4.41 -1.73
N ALA A 62 11.28 -4.18 -1.94
CA ALA A 62 10.28 -4.35 -0.92
C ALA A 62 8.93 -4.59 -1.58
N LEU A 63 8.02 -5.11 -0.80
CA LEU A 63 6.61 -5.13 -1.17
C LEU A 63 6.04 -3.80 -0.67
N TYR A 64 5.22 -3.15 -1.46
CA TYR A 64 4.70 -1.84 -1.12
C TYR A 64 3.20 -1.90 -0.86
N LEU A 65 2.75 -1.20 0.16
CA LEU A 65 1.32 -1.00 0.41
C LEU A 65 1.07 0.50 0.44
N ILE A 66 0.20 0.95 -0.45
CA ILE A 66 -0.27 2.33 -0.44
C ILE A 66 -1.47 2.37 0.51
N CYS A 67 -1.35 3.11 1.59
CA CYS A 67 -2.42 3.24 2.58
C CYS A 67 -2.79 4.71 2.64
N THR A 68 -3.89 5.09 1.99
CA THR A 68 -4.18 6.51 1.81
C THR A 68 -5.64 6.85 1.95
N SER A 69 -5.88 8.04 2.50
CA SER A 69 -7.19 8.65 2.54
C SER A 69 -7.49 9.33 1.21
N THR A 70 -8.73 9.80 1.09
CA THR A 70 -9.16 10.61 -0.04
C THR A 70 -9.48 12.00 0.50
N TYR A 71 -8.96 13.04 -0.16
CA TYR A 71 -9.14 14.41 0.29
C TYR A 71 -10.09 15.15 -0.65
N GLY A 72 -10.98 15.93 -0.05
CA GLY A 72 -11.85 16.84 -0.80
C GLY A 72 -12.67 16.12 -1.86
N SER A 73 -12.58 16.60 -3.09
CA SER A 73 -13.37 16.08 -4.20
C SER A 73 -12.67 14.94 -4.95
N GLY A 74 -11.90 14.14 -4.24
CA GLY A 74 -11.28 12.95 -4.83
C GLY A 74 -9.78 13.05 -5.00
N ASP A 75 -9.15 14.02 -4.35
CA ASP A 75 -7.71 14.22 -4.46
C ASP A 75 -6.94 13.33 -3.48
N VAL A 76 -5.64 13.20 -3.75
CA VAL A 76 -4.76 12.60 -2.77
C VAL A 76 -4.57 13.58 -1.61
N PRO A 77 -4.30 13.08 -0.39
CA PRO A 77 -4.04 13.97 0.74
C PRO A 77 -2.84 14.88 0.49
N ASP A 78 -2.80 15.99 1.21
CA ASP A 78 -1.72 16.96 1.04
C ASP A 78 -0.34 16.35 1.21
N ASN A 79 -0.16 15.47 2.20
CA ASN A 79 1.14 14.87 2.42
C ASN A 79 1.54 13.90 1.32
N ALA A 80 0.58 13.46 0.50
CA ALA A 80 0.85 12.53 -0.59
C ALA A 80 1.09 13.26 -1.92
N ARG A 81 0.86 14.57 -1.95
CA ARG A 81 0.89 15.31 -3.21
C ARG A 81 2.27 15.30 -3.86
N ALA A 82 3.32 15.49 -3.07
CA ALA A 82 4.67 15.52 -3.63
C ALA A 82 5.02 14.20 -4.31
N LEU A 83 4.73 13.08 -3.65
CA LEU A 83 4.98 11.77 -4.23
C LEU A 83 4.14 11.56 -5.48
N TYR A 84 2.86 11.86 -5.39
CA TYR A 84 1.94 11.64 -6.51
C TYR A 84 2.36 12.45 -7.74
N GLU A 85 2.71 13.71 -7.55
CA GLU A 85 3.10 14.59 -8.66
C GLU A 85 4.45 14.18 -9.24
N SER A 86 5.37 13.71 -8.41
CA SER A 86 6.68 13.29 -8.91
C SER A 86 6.59 12.10 -9.85
N MET A 87 5.57 11.26 -9.68
CA MET A 87 5.38 10.10 -10.55
C MET A 87 4.99 10.52 -11.96
N ASP A 88 4.41 11.71 -12.10
CA ASP A 88 4.09 12.26 -13.41
C ASP A 88 5.22 13.14 -13.95
N ALA A 89 5.84 13.92 -13.08
CA ALA A 89 6.90 14.85 -13.49
C ALA A 89 8.22 14.17 -13.77
N GLN A 90 8.51 13.07 -13.07
CA GLN A 90 9.77 12.34 -13.18
C GLN A 90 9.50 10.85 -13.34
N PRO A 91 8.76 10.45 -14.38
CA PRO A 91 8.33 9.06 -14.49
C PRO A 91 9.51 8.10 -14.62
N LYS A 92 9.41 6.96 -13.95
CA LYS A 92 10.39 5.88 -14.04
C LYS A 92 9.62 4.59 -14.23
N PHE A 93 10.20 3.67 -14.98
CA PHE A 93 9.58 2.36 -15.14
C PHE A 93 9.66 1.61 -13.81
N LEU A 94 8.52 1.17 -13.31
CA LEU A 94 8.42 0.51 -12.00
C LEU A 94 8.02 -0.97 -12.13
N GLY A 95 8.46 -1.62 -13.19
CA GLY A 95 8.10 -3.01 -13.45
C GLY A 95 8.56 -3.99 -12.38
N HIS A 96 9.51 -3.59 -11.54
CA HIS A 96 9.99 -4.41 -10.43
C HIS A 96 9.13 -4.25 -9.17
N VAL A 97 8.22 -3.29 -9.14
CA VAL A 97 7.43 -2.97 -7.95
C VAL A 97 6.17 -3.81 -7.92
N ARG A 98 5.96 -4.50 -6.79
CA ARG A 98 4.69 -5.18 -6.50
C ARG A 98 4.05 -4.43 -5.36
N TYR A 99 2.75 -4.18 -5.46
CA TYR A 99 2.10 -3.33 -4.48
C TYR A 99 0.65 -3.70 -4.27
N GLY A 100 0.10 -3.22 -3.16
CA GLY A 100 -1.32 -3.24 -2.89
C GLY A 100 -1.80 -1.86 -2.52
N VAL A 101 -3.11 -1.67 -2.49
CA VAL A 101 -3.71 -0.39 -2.13
C VAL A 101 -4.81 -0.60 -1.11
N LEU A 102 -4.65 0.07 0.02
CA LEU A 102 -5.69 0.18 1.03
C LEU A 102 -6.18 1.61 0.98
N ALA A 103 -7.37 1.81 0.45
CA ALA A 103 -7.92 3.13 0.23
C ALA A 103 -9.01 3.40 1.26
N LEU A 104 -8.98 4.60 1.82
CA LEU A 104 -10.01 5.03 2.75
C LEU A 104 -10.88 6.06 2.06
N GLY A 105 -12.17 5.98 2.31
CA GLY A 105 -13.11 6.92 1.72
C GLY A 105 -14.41 6.90 2.48
N ASP A 106 -15.40 7.62 1.94
CA ASP A 106 -16.73 7.73 2.54
C ASP A 106 -17.73 7.64 1.41
N ARG A 107 -18.57 6.61 1.45
CA ARG A 107 -19.55 6.37 0.40
C ARG A 107 -20.62 7.44 0.33
N THR A 108 -20.72 8.27 1.36
CA THR A 108 -21.56 9.47 1.31
C THR A 108 -21.16 10.34 0.11
N TYR A 109 -19.87 10.30 -0.27
CA TYR A 109 -19.36 11.02 -1.44
C TYR A 109 -19.11 10.01 -2.54
N LEU A 110 -20.19 9.45 -3.07
CA LEU A 110 -20.13 8.30 -3.96
C LEU A 110 -19.24 8.50 -5.18
N GLN A 111 -19.28 9.69 -5.78
CA GLN A 111 -18.54 9.97 -7.01
C GLN A 111 -17.03 10.02 -6.79
N THR A 112 -16.57 10.21 -5.55
CA THR A 112 -15.15 10.34 -5.23
C THR A 112 -14.68 9.27 -4.24
N PHE A 113 -15.51 8.24 -4.02
CA PHE A 113 -15.25 7.20 -3.04
C PHE A 113 -13.91 6.52 -3.32
N CYS A 114 -13.00 6.61 -2.37
CA CYS A 114 -11.68 5.99 -2.42
C CYS A 114 -10.80 6.46 -3.58
N PHE A 115 -11.08 7.64 -4.14
CA PHE A 115 -10.32 8.12 -5.29
C PHE A 115 -8.85 8.39 -4.97
N GLY A 116 -8.51 8.74 -3.72
CA GLY A 116 -7.11 8.93 -3.37
C GLY A 116 -6.28 7.69 -3.67
N GLY A 117 -6.74 6.54 -3.20
CA GLY A 117 -6.06 5.28 -3.48
C GLY A 117 -6.15 4.88 -4.93
N LYS A 118 -7.30 5.10 -5.56
CA LYS A 118 -7.48 4.74 -6.96
C LYS A 118 -6.56 5.54 -7.87
N LYS A 119 -6.30 6.79 -7.54
CA LYS A 119 -5.37 7.61 -8.32
C LYS A 119 -3.95 7.08 -8.24
N PHE A 120 -3.50 6.66 -7.05
CA PHE A 120 -2.20 6.04 -6.92
C PHE A 120 -2.13 4.74 -7.72
N ASP A 121 -3.17 3.92 -7.63
CA ASP A 121 -3.21 2.66 -8.36
C ASP A 121 -3.06 2.88 -9.86
N GLU A 122 -3.83 3.82 -10.39
CA GLU A 122 -3.81 4.11 -11.81
C GLU A 122 -2.44 4.58 -12.26
N ARG A 123 -1.81 5.45 -11.46
CA ARG A 123 -0.51 6.00 -11.83
C ARG A 123 0.59 4.94 -11.73
N LEU A 124 0.55 4.09 -10.70
CA LEU A 124 1.52 3.02 -10.55
C LEU A 124 1.42 2.02 -11.69
N GLN A 125 0.19 1.64 -12.07
CA GLN A 125 0.01 0.72 -13.19
C GLN A 125 0.51 1.34 -14.48
N GLY A 126 0.29 2.63 -14.66
CA GLY A 126 0.78 3.33 -15.84
C GLY A 126 2.30 3.34 -15.94
N LEU A 127 2.99 3.17 -14.83
CA LEU A 127 4.47 3.11 -14.80
C LEU A 127 4.99 1.67 -14.82
N GLY A 128 4.10 0.70 -14.95
CA GLY A 128 4.51 -0.70 -15.06
C GLY A 128 4.49 -1.50 -13.77
N ALA A 129 4.13 -0.88 -12.65
CA ALA A 129 4.08 -1.59 -11.38
C ALA A 129 2.96 -2.63 -11.39
N GLN A 130 3.14 -3.68 -10.61
CA GLN A 130 2.21 -4.82 -10.62
C GLN A 130 1.43 -4.85 -9.33
N ARG A 131 0.12 -4.63 -9.44
CA ARG A 131 -0.73 -4.71 -8.26
C ARG A 131 -1.01 -6.16 -7.89
N VAL A 132 -0.91 -6.47 -6.62
CA VAL A 132 -1.30 -7.77 -6.10
C VAL A 132 -2.73 -7.64 -5.56
N GLY A 133 -3.65 -8.44 -6.11
CA GLY A 133 -5.05 -8.39 -5.68
C GLY A 133 -5.77 -7.15 -6.16
N GLU A 134 -6.86 -6.84 -5.49
CA GLU A 134 -7.70 -5.70 -5.82
C GLU A 134 -7.41 -4.52 -4.90
N VAL A 135 -7.76 -3.32 -5.33
CA VAL A 135 -7.78 -2.17 -4.43
C VAL A 135 -8.85 -2.43 -3.37
N TRP A 136 -8.46 -2.35 -2.11
CA TRP A 136 -9.41 -2.51 -1.02
C TRP A 136 -9.86 -1.14 -0.53
N CYS A 137 -11.17 -0.95 -0.45
CA CYS A 137 -11.74 0.34 -0.04
C CYS A 137 -12.50 0.16 1.26
N HIS A 138 -12.18 0.97 2.25
CA HIS A 138 -12.96 1.04 3.47
C HIS A 138 -13.90 2.23 3.41
N ASP A 139 -15.15 2.01 3.77
CA ASP A 139 -16.20 3.03 3.75
C ASP A 139 -16.42 3.54 5.18
N ALA A 140 -16.06 4.78 5.42
CA ALA A 140 -16.21 5.37 6.76
C ALA A 140 -17.68 5.43 7.19
N SER A 141 -18.61 5.50 6.24
CA SER A 141 -20.04 5.58 6.57
C SER A 141 -20.63 4.23 6.98
N ALA A 142 -19.87 3.15 6.83
CA ALA A 142 -20.34 1.81 7.20
C ALA A 142 -20.35 1.59 8.72
N GLY A 143 -19.68 2.43 9.46
CA GLY A 143 -19.66 2.32 10.93
C GLY A 143 -18.71 1.27 11.47
N THR A 144 -17.82 0.72 10.64
CA THR A 144 -16.84 -0.27 11.07
C THR A 144 -15.50 0.40 11.29
N MET A 145 -14.61 -0.31 12.00
CA MET A 145 -13.29 0.23 12.33
C MET A 145 -12.30 -0.09 11.21
N PRO A 146 -11.74 0.94 10.55
CA PRO A 146 -10.78 0.67 9.48
C PRO A 146 -9.53 -0.05 9.96
N GLU A 147 -9.11 0.17 11.21
CA GLU A 147 -7.95 -0.53 11.75
C GLU A 147 -8.18 -2.03 11.81
N THR A 148 -9.36 -2.43 12.25
CA THR A 148 -9.69 -3.85 12.39
C THR A 148 -9.85 -4.51 11.02
N GLU A 149 -10.64 -3.88 10.16
CA GLU A 149 -10.91 -4.47 8.84
C GLU A 149 -9.69 -4.40 7.93
N GLY A 150 -8.95 -3.31 8.02
CA GLY A 150 -7.74 -3.15 7.22
C GLY A 150 -6.68 -4.18 7.58
N THR A 151 -6.54 -4.45 8.88
CA THR A 151 -5.59 -5.46 9.33
C THR A 151 -5.98 -6.85 8.83
N ALA A 152 -7.25 -7.21 8.95
CA ALA A 152 -7.73 -8.51 8.47
C ALA A 152 -7.50 -8.64 6.96
N TRP A 153 -7.82 -7.61 6.20
CA TRP A 153 -7.58 -7.61 4.76
C TRP A 153 -6.10 -7.76 4.46
N CYS A 154 -5.27 -7.03 5.19
CA CYS A 154 -3.84 -7.02 4.91
C CYS A 154 -3.18 -8.37 5.18
N ARG A 155 -3.64 -9.09 6.20
CA ARG A 155 -3.11 -10.44 6.44
C ARG A 155 -3.36 -11.35 5.25
N GLU A 156 -4.57 -11.30 4.70
CA GLU A 156 -4.88 -12.12 3.53
C GLU A 156 -4.11 -11.65 2.31
N TRP A 157 -3.99 -10.35 2.15
CA TRP A 157 -3.24 -9.78 1.04
C TRP A 157 -1.76 -10.18 1.10
N LEU A 158 -1.17 -10.15 2.29
CA LEU A 158 0.23 -10.54 2.45
C LEU A 158 0.43 -12.01 2.12
N VAL A 159 -0.48 -12.88 2.54
CA VAL A 159 -0.38 -14.29 2.19
C VAL A 159 -0.36 -14.45 0.68
N GLN A 160 -1.22 -13.74 -0.03
CA GLN A 160 -1.25 -13.78 -1.48
C GLN A 160 0.04 -13.20 -2.08
N ALA A 161 0.49 -12.06 -1.57
CA ALA A 161 1.63 -11.35 -2.12
C ALA A 161 2.95 -12.13 -1.91
N LEU A 162 3.02 -12.91 -0.84
CA LEU A 162 4.23 -13.66 -0.52
C LEU A 162 4.30 -15.00 -1.23
N GLN A 163 3.26 -15.39 -1.94
CA GLN A 163 3.32 -16.63 -2.70
C GLN A 163 4.26 -16.47 -3.89
N PRO A 164 4.97 -17.55 -4.24
CA PRO A 164 5.84 -17.46 -5.41
C PRO A 164 5.04 -17.07 -6.65
N VAL A 165 5.66 -16.23 -7.49
CA VAL A 165 5.08 -15.90 -8.77
C VAL A 165 5.06 -17.15 -9.62
N GLN A 166 3.90 -17.50 -10.12
CA GLN A 166 3.80 -18.65 -10.99
C GLN A 166 4.11 -18.20 -12.41
N SER A 167 5.07 -18.90 -13.01
CA SER A 167 5.35 -18.60 -14.40
C SER A 167 4.48 -19.51 -15.25
N ASP A 168 3.83 -18.92 -16.16
CA ASP A 168 2.97 -19.67 -17.08
C ASP A 168 3.66 -19.97 -18.37
#